data_22bd614466f76783779ea522795f686f
#
_entry.id   22bd614466f76783779ea522795f686f
#
_cell.length_a   1.000
_cell.length_b   1.000
_cell.length_c   1.000
_cell.angle_alpha   90.00
_cell.angle_beta   90.00
_cell.angle_gamma   90.00
#
_symmetry.space_group_name_H-M   'P 1'
#
loop_
_entity.id
_entity.type
_entity.pdbx_description
1 polymer ?
#
loop_
_entity_poly.entity_id
_entity_poly.type
_entity_poly.pdbx_seq_one_letter_code
_entity_poly.pdbx_strand_id
1 'polypeptide(L)'
;TLPIYAELVREIGGGEVEVSAIANPNEDAHFVRPKPSFARDIRSADAFVTTGLDLELWVPTLLDRAGNGDVIEGARGYITAYTGIALLDVPVSADRSGGDVHIYGNPHLTTDPLRTLQIARNITTGLKRVAPDRAAVFDAGLADFTERLYNRLFGARLVELIGGETLEQLSHGGTLFTFLEANEYEGNPLIKELGGWLARAEPFRGQDIICYHKNWAYFEDRFDVSCADYVEAKPGISPTPGHVAQLINRMKTENLDVMLAATYFDRGKVETVARRGEATLVQVPLSPGAREGIDDYFTLVETWVTELAAAFRNQ
;
A
#
# COMPACT_ATOMS: atom_id res chain seq x y z
N THR A 1 -1.50 5.11 -13.58
CA THR A 1 -1.63 6.35 -12.79
C THR A 1 -0.45 6.55 -11.85
N LEU A 2 -0.20 5.65 -10.91
CA LEU A 2 0.77 5.78 -9.83
C LEU A 2 2.08 5.04 -10.12
N PRO A 3 3.23 5.49 -9.58
CA PRO A 3 4.52 4.82 -9.77
C PRO A 3 4.53 3.36 -9.31
N ILE A 4 3.77 3.02 -8.25
CA ILE A 4 3.64 1.66 -7.76
C ILE A 4 2.99 0.73 -8.81
N TYR A 5 1.98 1.20 -9.55
CA TYR A 5 1.38 0.42 -10.63
C TYR A 5 2.30 0.30 -11.83
N ALA A 6 3.06 1.35 -12.14
CA ALA A 6 4.05 1.30 -13.20
C ALA A 6 5.16 0.28 -12.90
N GLU A 7 5.56 0.19 -11.64
CA GLU A 7 6.53 -0.81 -11.18
C GLU A 7 5.95 -2.23 -11.30
N LEU A 8 4.74 -2.50 -10.78
CA LEU A 8 4.10 -3.81 -10.89
C LEU A 8 3.90 -4.23 -12.36
N VAL A 9 3.55 -3.29 -13.25
CA VAL A 9 3.44 -3.60 -14.69
C VAL A 9 4.80 -3.99 -15.27
N ARG A 10 5.91 -3.35 -14.88
CA ARG A 10 7.27 -3.73 -15.30
C ARG A 10 7.68 -5.11 -14.78
N GLU A 11 7.41 -5.38 -13.51
CA GLU A 11 7.66 -6.70 -12.89
C GLU A 11 6.94 -7.83 -13.65
N ILE A 12 5.68 -7.62 -14.01
CA ILE A 12 4.85 -8.61 -14.71
C ILE A 12 5.21 -8.69 -16.19
N GLY A 13 5.40 -7.55 -16.85
CA GLY A 13 5.55 -7.47 -18.29
C GLY A 13 6.98 -7.57 -18.80
N GLY A 14 7.97 -7.35 -17.92
CA GLY A 14 9.38 -7.35 -18.29
C GLY A 14 9.69 -6.41 -19.44
N GLY A 15 10.48 -6.84 -20.38
CA GLY A 15 10.85 -6.08 -21.59
C GLY A 15 9.76 -5.98 -22.66
N GLU A 16 8.59 -6.62 -22.44
CA GLU A 16 7.50 -6.65 -23.41
C GLU A 16 6.50 -5.48 -23.24
N VAL A 17 6.72 -4.61 -22.25
CA VAL A 17 5.87 -3.45 -21.96
C VAL A 17 6.69 -2.18 -21.85
N GLU A 18 6.18 -1.09 -22.41
CA GLU A 18 6.65 0.27 -22.16
C GLU A 18 5.70 0.94 -21.15
N VAL A 19 6.25 1.42 -20.04
CA VAL A 19 5.43 1.87 -18.92
C VAL A 19 5.85 3.25 -18.44
N SER A 20 4.86 4.15 -18.26
CA SER A 20 5.03 5.44 -17.61
C SER A 20 4.05 5.61 -16.45
N ALA A 21 4.44 6.38 -15.43
CA ALA A 21 3.55 6.82 -14.36
C ALA A 21 3.17 8.29 -14.57
N ILE A 22 1.96 8.66 -14.16
CA ILE A 22 1.47 10.04 -14.21
C ILE A 22 1.89 10.82 -12.97
N ALA A 23 1.65 10.26 -11.80
CA ALA A 23 2.05 10.86 -10.53
C ALA A 23 3.55 10.76 -10.30
N ASN A 24 4.11 11.76 -9.60
CA ASN A 24 5.47 11.66 -9.09
C ASN A 24 5.55 10.75 -7.87
N PRO A 25 6.66 10.03 -7.64
CA PRO A 25 6.83 9.19 -6.45
C PRO A 25 6.68 9.94 -5.11
N ASN A 26 7.05 11.23 -5.07
CA ASN A 26 6.96 12.09 -3.89
C ASN A 26 5.71 12.97 -3.87
N GLU A 27 4.67 12.64 -4.65
CA GLU A 27 3.43 13.39 -4.75
C GLU A 27 2.29 12.61 -4.07
N ASP A 28 1.43 13.34 -3.36
CA ASP A 28 0.21 12.76 -2.84
C ASP A 28 -0.74 12.40 -4.00
N ALA A 29 -1.11 11.12 -4.07
CA ALA A 29 -1.95 10.58 -5.13
C ALA A 29 -3.32 11.27 -5.28
N HIS A 30 -3.84 11.86 -4.19
CA HIS A 30 -5.11 12.59 -4.20
C HIS A 30 -5.03 13.91 -4.99
N PHE A 31 -3.86 14.55 -5.01
CA PHE A 31 -3.71 15.94 -5.45
C PHE A 31 -2.82 16.12 -6.68
N VAL A 32 -2.69 15.11 -7.51
CA VAL A 32 -1.94 15.20 -8.77
C VAL A 32 -2.60 16.24 -9.70
N ARG A 33 -1.81 17.21 -10.15
CA ARG A 33 -2.29 18.26 -11.04
C ARG A 33 -2.25 17.81 -12.51
N PRO A 34 -3.40 17.70 -13.19
CA PRO A 34 -3.44 17.30 -14.59
C PRO A 34 -2.63 18.24 -15.50
N LYS A 35 -1.70 17.67 -16.28
CA LYS A 35 -0.89 18.37 -17.28
C LYS A 35 -1.30 17.92 -18.70
N PRO A 36 -1.22 18.79 -19.73
CA PRO A 36 -1.52 18.40 -21.11
C PRO A 36 -0.66 17.24 -21.64
N SER A 37 0.58 17.08 -21.14
CA SER A 37 1.45 15.96 -21.49
C SER A 37 0.84 14.63 -21.08
N PHE A 38 0.22 14.53 -19.90
CA PHE A 38 -0.41 13.31 -19.41
C PHE A 38 -1.54 12.80 -20.33
N ALA A 39 -2.39 13.71 -20.80
CA ALA A 39 -3.43 13.37 -21.77
C ALA A 39 -2.85 12.88 -23.11
N ARG A 40 -1.67 13.38 -23.51
CA ARG A 40 -0.97 12.91 -24.70
C ARG A 40 -0.46 11.49 -24.52
N ASP A 41 0.14 11.19 -23.37
CA ASP A 41 0.67 9.86 -23.05
C ASP A 41 -0.47 8.83 -23.01
N ILE A 42 -1.60 9.18 -22.38
CA ILE A 42 -2.79 8.32 -22.33
C ILE A 42 -3.39 8.08 -23.72
N ARG A 43 -3.32 9.07 -24.63
CA ARG A 43 -3.91 8.95 -25.99
C ARG A 43 -3.34 7.78 -26.79
N SER A 44 -2.09 7.43 -26.57
CA SER A 44 -1.39 6.34 -27.27
C SER A 44 -1.26 5.07 -26.43
N ALA A 45 -1.81 5.03 -25.23
CA ALA A 45 -1.71 3.90 -24.35
C ALA A 45 -2.67 2.77 -24.74
N ASP A 46 -2.18 1.53 -24.73
CA ASP A 46 -2.98 0.32 -24.90
C ASP A 46 -3.70 -0.09 -23.61
N ALA A 47 -3.11 0.28 -22.46
CA ALA A 47 -3.66 -0.01 -21.14
C ALA A 47 -3.49 1.19 -20.19
N PHE A 48 -4.42 1.32 -19.25
CA PHE A 48 -4.42 2.35 -18.21
C PHE A 48 -4.79 1.72 -16.87
N VAL A 49 -3.87 1.78 -15.91
CA VAL A 49 -4.07 1.24 -14.57
C VAL A 49 -4.39 2.37 -13.60
N THR A 50 -5.48 2.24 -12.86
CA THR A 50 -5.92 3.19 -11.82
C THR A 50 -6.32 2.43 -10.56
N THR A 51 -6.21 3.07 -9.39
CA THR A 51 -6.68 2.48 -8.14
C THR A 51 -8.19 2.24 -8.20
N GLY A 52 -8.94 3.22 -8.68
CA GLY A 52 -10.36 3.35 -8.44
C GLY A 52 -10.65 3.89 -7.02
N LEU A 53 -11.86 3.70 -6.51
CA LEU A 53 -12.25 4.07 -5.14
C LEU A 53 -12.10 5.56 -4.80
N ASP A 54 -12.19 6.44 -5.81
CA ASP A 54 -12.04 7.90 -5.69
C ASP A 54 -10.66 8.37 -5.17
N LEU A 55 -9.59 7.56 -5.27
CA LEU A 55 -8.24 8.01 -4.93
C LEU A 55 -7.76 9.07 -5.93
N GLU A 56 -7.88 8.75 -7.21
CA GLU A 56 -7.43 9.62 -8.32
C GLU A 56 -8.61 10.37 -8.95
N LEU A 57 -9.25 11.29 -8.20
CA LEU A 57 -10.37 12.12 -8.69
C LEU A 57 -10.03 12.97 -9.93
N TRP A 58 -8.74 13.13 -10.23
CA TRP A 58 -8.22 13.82 -11.40
C TRP A 58 -8.23 12.97 -12.68
N VAL A 59 -8.37 11.63 -12.59
CA VAL A 59 -8.32 10.68 -13.72
C VAL A 59 -9.42 10.93 -14.75
N PRO A 60 -10.73 11.08 -14.42
CA PRO A 60 -11.75 11.28 -15.43
C PRO A 60 -11.46 12.46 -16.36
N THR A 61 -10.98 13.59 -15.81
CA THR A 61 -10.63 14.77 -16.60
C THR A 61 -9.49 14.50 -17.59
N LEU A 62 -8.52 13.65 -17.23
CA LEU A 62 -7.41 13.28 -18.13
C LEU A 62 -7.87 12.33 -19.23
N LEU A 63 -8.71 11.35 -18.91
CA LEU A 63 -9.27 10.40 -19.88
C LEU A 63 -10.11 11.14 -20.93
N ASP A 64 -10.97 12.07 -20.51
CA ASP A 64 -11.76 12.92 -21.42
C ASP A 64 -10.85 13.71 -22.37
N ARG A 65 -9.78 14.32 -21.86
CA ARG A 65 -8.84 15.10 -22.68
C ARG A 65 -7.98 14.23 -23.58
N ALA A 66 -7.68 13.00 -23.19
CA ALA A 66 -6.93 12.05 -24.00
C ALA A 66 -7.75 11.59 -25.21
N GLY A 67 -9.06 11.37 -25.04
CA GLY A 67 -9.95 10.91 -26.10
C GLY A 67 -9.61 9.51 -26.62
N ASN A 68 -9.01 8.67 -25.78
CA ASN A 68 -8.68 7.28 -26.12
C ASN A 68 -9.79 6.36 -25.61
N GLY A 69 -10.65 5.89 -26.51
CA GLY A 69 -11.78 5.02 -26.18
C GLY A 69 -11.40 3.63 -25.66
N ASP A 70 -10.15 3.19 -25.88
CA ASP A 70 -9.70 1.85 -25.46
C ASP A 70 -9.31 1.79 -23.96
N VAL A 71 -9.13 2.95 -23.31
CA VAL A 71 -8.68 3.04 -21.91
C VAL A 71 -9.63 3.83 -21.00
N ILE A 72 -10.87 4.11 -21.44
CA ILE A 72 -11.92 4.64 -20.57
C ILE A 72 -12.54 3.53 -19.72
N GLU A 73 -13.25 3.91 -18.66
CA GLU A 73 -13.93 2.96 -17.78
C GLU A 73 -14.82 1.99 -18.55
N GLY A 74 -14.65 0.68 -18.28
CA GLY A 74 -15.34 -0.40 -18.98
C GLY A 74 -14.72 -0.83 -20.29
N ALA A 75 -13.74 -0.10 -20.83
CA ALA A 75 -13.02 -0.46 -22.03
C ALA A 75 -11.98 -1.57 -21.80
N ARG A 76 -11.50 -2.18 -22.90
CA ARG A 76 -10.58 -3.30 -22.88
C ARG A 76 -9.27 -2.99 -22.17
N GLY A 77 -8.73 -1.80 -22.31
CA GLY A 77 -7.47 -1.37 -21.73
C GLY A 77 -7.61 -0.74 -20.33
N TYR A 78 -8.83 -0.55 -19.81
CA TYR A 78 -9.02 0.00 -18.47
C TYR A 78 -8.84 -1.07 -17.39
N ILE A 79 -7.95 -0.85 -16.45
CA ILE A 79 -7.59 -1.81 -15.40
C ILE A 79 -7.77 -1.14 -14.03
N THR A 80 -8.70 -1.64 -13.24
CA THR A 80 -8.91 -1.20 -11.86
C THR A 80 -8.14 -2.09 -10.89
N ALA A 81 -7.30 -1.46 -10.08
CA ALA A 81 -6.44 -2.18 -9.13
C ALA A 81 -7.26 -2.87 -8.02
N TYR A 82 -8.34 -2.24 -7.54
CA TYR A 82 -9.13 -2.72 -6.39
C TYR A 82 -9.99 -3.95 -6.65
N THR A 83 -10.15 -4.39 -7.90
CA THR A 83 -11.08 -5.47 -8.27
C THR A 83 -10.84 -6.74 -7.43
N GLY A 84 -11.90 -7.23 -6.77
CA GLY A 84 -11.85 -8.44 -5.96
C GLY A 84 -11.17 -8.30 -4.59
N ILE A 85 -10.78 -7.10 -4.19
CA ILE A 85 -10.17 -6.83 -2.89
C ILE A 85 -11.24 -6.48 -1.86
N ALA A 86 -11.21 -7.13 -0.70
CA ALA A 86 -12.04 -6.77 0.45
C ALA A 86 -11.58 -5.42 1.02
N LEU A 87 -12.49 -4.44 1.00
CA LEU A 87 -12.18 -3.07 1.39
C LEU A 87 -12.35 -2.85 2.89
N LEU A 88 -11.42 -2.08 3.47
CA LEU A 88 -11.47 -1.59 4.84
C LEU A 88 -12.03 -0.16 4.88
N ASP A 89 -12.40 0.31 6.07
CA ASP A 89 -12.88 1.67 6.32
C ASP A 89 -14.05 2.09 5.39
N VAL A 90 -14.92 1.15 5.03
CA VAL A 90 -16.13 1.47 4.25
C VAL A 90 -17.06 2.31 5.12
N PRO A 91 -17.33 3.58 4.79
CA PRO A 91 -18.12 4.44 5.65
C PRO A 91 -19.60 3.99 5.66
N VAL A 92 -20.25 4.13 6.83
CA VAL A 92 -21.68 3.78 7.00
C VAL A 92 -22.59 4.75 6.24
N SER A 93 -22.12 5.97 5.96
CA SER A 93 -22.83 6.99 5.18
C SER A 93 -21.90 7.63 4.15
N ALA A 94 -22.40 7.86 2.94
CA ALA A 94 -21.67 8.52 1.86
C ALA A 94 -21.63 10.06 2.05
N ASP A 95 -21.23 10.53 3.22
CA ASP A 95 -21.16 11.96 3.56
C ASP A 95 -19.72 12.47 3.50
N ARG A 96 -19.45 13.39 2.59
CA ARG A 96 -18.13 14.04 2.42
C ARG A 96 -17.91 15.22 3.39
N SER A 97 -18.80 15.48 4.34
CA SER A 97 -18.61 16.54 5.37
C SER A 97 -17.37 16.31 6.26
N GLY A 98 -16.84 15.08 6.23
CA GLY A 98 -15.61 14.67 6.89
C GLY A 98 -14.29 15.00 6.17
N GLY A 99 -14.29 15.67 5.02
CA GLY A 99 -13.11 15.90 4.18
C GLY A 99 -13.09 14.98 2.96
N ASP A 100 -11.91 14.58 2.48
CA ASP A 100 -11.73 13.59 1.40
C ASP A 100 -12.04 12.17 1.91
N VAL A 101 -13.26 11.96 2.38
CA VAL A 101 -13.73 10.64 2.82
C VAL A 101 -13.93 9.77 1.58
N HIS A 102 -13.20 8.67 1.52
CA HIS A 102 -13.36 7.67 0.48
C HIS A 102 -14.67 6.89 0.68
N ILE A 103 -15.70 7.26 -0.06
CA ILE A 103 -17.06 6.73 0.13
C ILE A 103 -17.21 5.24 -0.19
N TYR A 104 -16.25 4.67 -0.93
CA TYR A 104 -16.24 3.25 -1.31
C TYR A 104 -15.38 2.40 -0.39
N GLY A 105 -14.60 2.99 0.50
CA GLY A 105 -13.62 2.34 1.38
C GLY A 105 -12.21 2.91 1.18
N ASN A 106 -11.28 2.52 2.04
CA ASN A 106 -9.91 3.02 2.01
C ASN A 106 -9.19 2.59 0.71
N PRO A 107 -8.63 3.50 -0.10
CA PRO A 107 -8.01 3.17 -1.38
C PRO A 107 -6.51 2.84 -1.29
N HIS A 108 -5.89 2.93 -0.12
CA HIS A 108 -4.44 2.75 0.05
C HIS A 108 -4.04 1.26 0.09
N LEU A 109 -4.55 0.48 -0.86
CA LEU A 109 -4.48 -0.99 -0.92
C LEU A 109 -3.05 -1.53 -0.93
N THR A 110 -2.13 -0.78 -1.54
CA THR A 110 -0.74 -1.20 -1.76
C THR A 110 0.11 -1.24 -0.49
N THR A 111 -0.43 -0.79 0.65
CA THR A 111 0.26 -0.92 1.94
C THR A 111 0.16 -2.32 2.55
N ASP A 112 -0.66 -3.23 1.97
CA ASP A 112 -0.66 -4.66 2.30
C ASP A 112 -0.07 -5.49 1.14
N PRO A 113 0.97 -6.30 1.39
CA PRO A 113 1.56 -7.16 0.36
C PRO A 113 0.60 -8.14 -0.31
N LEU A 114 -0.34 -8.75 0.42
CA LEU A 114 -1.28 -9.70 -0.18
C LEU A 114 -2.36 -9.01 -1.02
N ARG A 115 -2.78 -7.80 -0.65
CA ARG A 115 -3.67 -6.99 -1.49
C ARG A 115 -2.92 -6.49 -2.74
N THR A 116 -1.63 -6.19 -2.61
CA THR A 116 -0.78 -5.86 -3.77
C THR A 116 -0.60 -7.06 -4.70
N LEU A 117 -0.53 -8.28 -4.18
CA LEU A 117 -0.55 -9.48 -5.01
C LEU A 117 -1.87 -9.61 -5.81
N GLN A 118 -3.01 -9.29 -5.20
CA GLN A 118 -4.28 -9.25 -5.94
C GLN A 118 -4.28 -8.15 -7.01
N ILE A 119 -3.68 -6.99 -6.74
CA ILE A 119 -3.49 -5.93 -7.75
C ILE A 119 -2.62 -6.44 -8.90
N ALA A 120 -1.54 -7.17 -8.62
CA ALA A 120 -0.68 -7.78 -9.63
C ALA A 120 -1.46 -8.78 -10.51
N ARG A 121 -2.34 -9.61 -9.93
CA ARG A 121 -3.27 -10.50 -10.65
C ARG A 121 -4.23 -9.72 -11.56
N ASN A 122 -4.77 -8.60 -11.09
CA ASN A 122 -5.66 -7.73 -11.85
C ASN A 122 -4.92 -7.08 -13.04
N ILE A 123 -3.71 -6.59 -12.82
CA ILE A 123 -2.84 -6.05 -13.85
C ILE A 123 -2.53 -7.12 -14.90
N THR A 124 -2.11 -8.33 -14.49
CA THR A 124 -1.85 -9.47 -15.39
C THR A 124 -3.06 -9.78 -16.26
N THR A 125 -4.25 -9.85 -15.65
CA THR A 125 -5.49 -10.10 -16.37
C THR A 125 -5.76 -9.01 -17.40
N GLY A 126 -5.54 -7.76 -17.05
CA GLY A 126 -5.68 -6.62 -17.96
C GLY A 126 -4.67 -6.64 -19.11
N LEU A 127 -3.39 -6.92 -18.82
CA LEU A 127 -2.34 -7.03 -19.84
C LEU A 127 -2.63 -8.18 -20.82
N LYS A 128 -3.04 -9.35 -20.34
CA LYS A 128 -3.45 -10.49 -21.19
C LYS A 128 -4.65 -10.16 -22.07
N ARG A 129 -5.54 -9.29 -21.60
CA ARG A 129 -6.69 -8.84 -22.39
C ARG A 129 -6.28 -7.91 -23.53
N VAL A 130 -5.28 -7.05 -23.36
CA VAL A 130 -4.81 -6.13 -24.41
C VAL A 130 -3.74 -6.75 -25.32
N ALA A 131 -2.92 -7.66 -24.80
CA ALA A 131 -1.84 -8.34 -25.54
C ALA A 131 -1.88 -9.87 -25.31
N PRO A 132 -2.88 -10.58 -25.85
CA PRO A 132 -3.10 -12.01 -25.58
C PRO A 132 -1.96 -12.90 -26.11
N ASP A 133 -1.25 -12.47 -27.12
CA ASP A 133 -0.05 -13.12 -27.67
C ASP A 133 1.16 -13.11 -26.69
N ARG A 134 1.13 -12.25 -25.68
CA ARG A 134 2.14 -12.13 -24.61
C ARG A 134 1.70 -12.78 -23.30
N ALA A 135 0.56 -13.47 -23.27
CA ALA A 135 -0.04 -14.01 -22.05
C ALA A 135 0.93 -14.88 -21.23
N ALA A 136 1.75 -15.72 -21.90
CA ALA A 136 2.70 -16.58 -21.21
C ALA A 136 3.82 -15.79 -20.47
N VAL A 137 4.25 -14.65 -21.03
CA VAL A 137 5.23 -13.76 -20.36
C VAL A 137 4.63 -13.17 -19.11
N PHE A 138 3.39 -12.65 -19.21
CA PHE A 138 2.69 -12.04 -18.07
C PHE A 138 2.36 -13.06 -16.96
N ASP A 139 2.00 -14.29 -17.33
CA ASP A 139 1.78 -15.36 -16.35
C ASP A 139 3.09 -15.75 -15.65
N ALA A 140 4.20 -15.82 -16.35
CA ALA A 140 5.51 -16.09 -15.78
C ALA A 140 5.99 -14.96 -14.85
N GLY A 141 5.80 -13.69 -15.24
CA GLY A 141 6.12 -12.54 -14.39
C GLY A 141 5.30 -12.50 -13.12
N LEU A 142 3.98 -12.78 -13.20
CA LEU A 142 3.12 -12.90 -12.02
C LEU A 142 3.57 -14.05 -11.11
N ALA A 143 3.95 -15.21 -11.66
CA ALA A 143 4.39 -16.35 -10.88
C ALA A 143 5.68 -16.02 -10.09
N ASP A 144 6.66 -15.41 -10.75
CA ASP A 144 7.91 -14.97 -10.11
C ASP A 144 7.65 -13.92 -9.01
N PHE A 145 6.84 -12.90 -9.29
CA PHE A 145 6.44 -11.90 -8.30
C PHE A 145 5.75 -12.54 -7.08
N THR A 146 4.85 -13.50 -7.32
CA THR A 146 4.10 -14.21 -6.27
C THR A 146 5.05 -15.01 -5.37
N GLU A 147 5.96 -15.79 -5.94
CA GLU A 147 6.93 -16.59 -5.19
C GLU A 147 7.83 -15.70 -4.32
N ARG A 148 8.39 -14.65 -4.91
CA ARG A 148 9.22 -13.68 -4.16
C ARG A 148 8.44 -13.00 -3.03
N LEU A 149 7.18 -12.63 -3.28
CA LEU A 149 6.34 -11.97 -2.29
C LEU A 149 6.05 -12.89 -1.11
N TYR A 150 5.68 -14.15 -1.36
CA TYR A 150 5.45 -15.11 -0.27
C TYR A 150 6.72 -15.32 0.56
N ASN A 151 7.88 -15.51 -0.10
CA ASN A 151 9.15 -15.69 0.59
C ASN A 151 9.56 -14.46 1.41
N ARG A 152 9.29 -13.25 0.92
CA ARG A 152 9.54 -11.99 1.65
C ARG A 152 8.58 -11.78 2.80
N LEU A 153 7.31 -12.17 2.65
CA LEU A 153 6.29 -11.95 3.67
C LEU A 153 6.38 -12.97 4.81
N PHE A 154 6.46 -14.26 4.47
CA PHE A 154 6.35 -15.38 5.43
C PHE A 154 7.69 -16.03 5.78
N GLY A 155 8.73 -15.81 4.96
CA GLY A 155 10.00 -16.52 5.04
C GLY A 155 10.00 -17.82 4.22
N ALA A 156 11.11 -18.07 3.49
CA ALA A 156 11.24 -19.18 2.55
C ALA A 156 10.96 -20.55 3.22
N ARG A 157 11.40 -20.73 4.49
CA ARG A 157 11.21 -21.98 5.21
C ARG A 157 9.74 -22.28 5.48
N LEU A 158 8.95 -21.30 5.92
CA LEU A 158 7.53 -21.50 6.18
C LEU A 158 6.76 -21.73 4.88
N VAL A 159 7.14 -21.03 3.80
CA VAL A 159 6.57 -21.22 2.46
C VAL A 159 6.85 -22.64 1.93
N GLU A 160 8.06 -23.16 2.14
CA GLU A 160 8.42 -24.55 1.78
C GLU A 160 7.55 -25.59 2.53
N LEU A 161 7.30 -25.37 3.82
CA LEU A 161 6.58 -26.30 4.69
C LEU A 161 5.06 -26.32 4.43
N ILE A 162 4.45 -25.17 4.21
CA ILE A 162 2.97 -25.02 4.20
C ILE A 162 2.44 -24.69 2.80
N GLY A 163 3.24 -24.02 1.99
CA GLY A 163 2.84 -23.46 0.70
C GLY A 163 2.30 -22.03 0.80
N GLY A 164 2.73 -21.18 -0.13
CA GLY A 164 2.40 -19.76 -0.12
C GLY A 164 0.90 -19.48 -0.21
N GLU A 165 0.16 -20.21 -1.05
CA GLU A 165 -1.29 -20.07 -1.19
C GLU A 165 -2.06 -20.38 0.09
N THR A 166 -1.63 -21.41 0.83
CA THR A 166 -2.23 -21.75 2.13
C THR A 166 -1.99 -20.64 3.15
N LEU A 167 -0.77 -20.10 3.19
CA LEU A 167 -0.41 -18.98 4.06
C LEU A 167 -1.20 -17.70 3.70
N GLU A 168 -1.40 -17.43 2.40
CA GLU A 168 -2.26 -16.33 1.92
C GLU A 168 -3.71 -16.51 2.43
N GLN A 169 -4.30 -17.71 2.27
CA GLN A 169 -5.65 -18.00 2.73
C GLN A 169 -5.81 -17.83 4.25
N LEU A 170 -4.87 -18.36 5.04
CA LEU A 170 -4.86 -18.20 6.50
C LEU A 170 -4.75 -16.73 6.90
N SER A 171 -3.95 -15.96 6.17
CA SER A 171 -3.76 -14.54 6.39
C SER A 171 -5.02 -13.72 6.09
N HIS A 172 -5.70 -14.00 4.97
CA HIS A 172 -6.97 -13.36 4.64
C HIS A 172 -8.10 -13.74 5.60
N GLY A 173 -8.06 -14.96 6.14
CA GLY A 173 -9.00 -15.43 7.16
C GLY A 173 -8.70 -14.91 8.58
N GLY A 174 -7.62 -14.16 8.79
CA GLY A 174 -7.22 -13.68 10.13
C GLY A 174 -6.76 -14.79 11.10
N THR A 175 -6.48 -15.99 10.58
CA THR A 175 -6.18 -17.18 11.38
C THR A 175 -4.73 -17.64 11.32
N LEU A 176 -3.86 -16.89 10.60
CA LEU A 176 -2.47 -17.29 10.38
C LEU A 176 -1.72 -17.57 11.71
N PHE A 177 -1.68 -16.60 12.60
CA PHE A 177 -0.91 -16.71 13.84
C PHE A 177 -1.47 -17.82 14.75
N THR A 178 -2.79 -17.89 14.93
CA THR A 178 -3.44 -18.95 15.69
C THR A 178 -3.13 -20.33 15.10
N PHE A 179 -3.11 -20.45 13.78
CA PHE A 179 -2.73 -21.71 13.11
C PHE A 179 -1.27 -22.06 13.37
N LEU A 180 -0.34 -21.10 13.23
CA LEU A 180 1.09 -21.33 13.44
C LEU A 180 1.45 -21.69 14.89
N GLU A 181 0.71 -21.14 15.85
CA GLU A 181 0.89 -21.43 17.29
C GLU A 181 0.33 -22.80 17.68
N ALA A 182 -0.79 -23.21 17.06
CA ALA A 182 -1.49 -24.46 17.39
C ALA A 182 -0.91 -25.70 16.68
N ASN A 183 -0.05 -25.52 15.66
CA ASN A 183 0.47 -26.63 14.86
C ASN A 183 2.01 -26.72 14.98
N GLU A 184 2.51 -27.92 14.79
CA GLU A 184 3.93 -28.25 14.91
C GLU A 184 4.45 -28.97 13.66
N TYR A 185 5.73 -28.78 13.40
CA TYR A 185 6.50 -29.54 12.43
C TYR A 185 7.72 -30.15 13.14
N GLU A 186 7.87 -31.48 13.09
CA GLU A 186 8.94 -32.20 13.74
C GLU A 186 9.13 -31.89 15.26
N GLY A 187 7.99 -31.64 15.96
CA GLY A 187 7.96 -31.30 17.38
C GLY A 187 8.27 -29.84 17.70
N ASN A 188 8.39 -28.98 16.71
CA ASN A 188 8.56 -27.53 16.89
C ASN A 188 7.31 -26.77 16.45
N PRO A 189 6.79 -25.81 17.24
CA PRO A 189 5.69 -24.96 16.81
C PRO A 189 6.01 -24.24 15.50
N LEU A 190 5.08 -24.26 14.55
CA LEU A 190 5.24 -23.63 13.22
C LEU A 190 5.51 -22.12 13.30
N ILE A 191 5.08 -21.47 14.36
CA ILE A 191 5.37 -20.04 14.58
C ILE A 191 6.87 -19.72 14.64
N LYS A 192 7.72 -20.70 15.01
CA LYS A 192 9.17 -20.53 15.02
C LYS A 192 9.80 -20.57 13.63
N GLU A 193 9.08 -21.11 12.66
CA GLU A 193 9.48 -21.13 11.24
C GLU A 193 9.05 -19.86 10.50
N LEU A 194 8.25 -18.98 11.15
CA LEU A 194 7.86 -17.71 10.59
C LEU A 194 9.08 -16.83 10.35
N GLY A 195 9.25 -16.36 9.14
CA GLY A 195 10.33 -15.49 8.71
C GLY A 195 9.81 -14.22 8.03
N GLY A 196 10.66 -13.63 7.20
CA GLY A 196 10.30 -12.50 6.33
C GLY A 196 9.84 -11.26 7.09
N TRP A 197 8.96 -10.49 6.45
CA TRP A 197 8.44 -9.24 7.00
C TRP A 197 7.58 -9.44 8.24
N LEU A 198 6.76 -10.51 8.29
CA LEU A 198 5.90 -10.78 9.46
C LEU A 198 6.71 -11.11 10.72
N ALA A 199 7.81 -11.85 10.60
CA ALA A 199 8.70 -12.08 11.74
C ALA A 199 9.42 -10.79 12.16
N ARG A 200 9.85 -9.97 11.18
CA ARG A 200 10.52 -8.69 11.45
C ARG A 200 9.60 -7.66 12.10
N ALA A 201 8.30 -7.75 11.86
CA ALA A 201 7.27 -6.90 12.44
C ALA A 201 7.00 -7.17 13.93
N GLU A 202 7.57 -8.26 14.50
CA GLU A 202 7.35 -8.64 15.89
C GLU A 202 7.49 -7.48 16.91
N PRO A 203 8.47 -6.56 16.81
CA PRO A 203 8.62 -5.48 17.79
C PRO A 203 7.44 -4.48 17.84
N PHE A 204 6.70 -4.33 16.76
CA PHE A 204 5.57 -3.41 16.71
C PHE A 204 4.20 -4.10 16.58
N ARG A 205 4.17 -5.42 16.56
CA ARG A 205 2.92 -6.18 16.50
C ARG A 205 2.11 -6.00 17.79
N GLY A 206 0.82 -5.71 17.65
CA GLY A 206 -0.09 -5.42 18.76
C GLY A 206 0.16 -4.06 19.42
N GLN A 207 0.97 -3.19 18.81
CA GLN A 207 1.29 -1.88 19.36
C GLN A 207 0.39 -0.78 18.77
N ASP A 208 0.16 0.25 19.55
CA ASP A 208 -0.52 1.47 19.15
C ASP A 208 0.50 2.55 18.75
N ILE A 209 0.26 3.21 17.62
CA ILE A 209 1.09 4.31 17.10
C ILE A 209 0.23 5.51 16.74
N ILE A 210 0.86 6.64 16.46
CA ILE A 210 0.20 7.78 15.81
C ILE A 210 0.50 7.75 14.33
N CYS A 211 -0.53 7.92 13.50
CA CYS A 211 -0.36 8.07 12.06
C CYS A 211 -0.62 9.51 11.63
N TYR A 212 0.09 9.98 10.60
CA TYR A 212 -0.17 11.34 10.11
C TYR A 212 -1.50 11.40 9.38
N HIS A 213 -1.76 10.45 8.50
CA HIS A 213 -2.97 10.33 7.66
C HIS A 213 -3.42 8.87 7.58
N LYS A 214 -4.64 8.62 7.10
CA LYS A 214 -5.25 7.27 6.97
C LYS A 214 -4.71 6.44 5.81
N ASN A 215 -3.40 6.44 5.61
CA ASN A 215 -2.74 5.65 4.57
C ASN A 215 -2.61 4.17 4.91
N TRP A 216 -2.65 3.82 6.20
CA TRP A 216 -2.03 2.62 6.72
C TRP A 216 -3.01 1.51 7.09
N ALA A 217 -4.32 1.68 6.87
CA ALA A 217 -5.35 0.72 7.31
C ALA A 217 -5.07 -0.73 6.88
N TYR A 218 -4.56 -0.94 5.67
CA TYR A 218 -4.22 -2.29 5.20
C TYR A 218 -2.87 -2.80 5.73
N PHE A 219 -1.94 -1.90 6.04
CA PHE A 219 -0.72 -2.23 6.77
C PHE A 219 -1.03 -2.61 8.22
N GLU A 220 -1.91 -1.86 8.87
CA GLU A 220 -2.43 -2.16 10.22
C GLU A 220 -3.02 -3.57 10.27
N ASP A 221 -3.93 -3.88 9.34
CA ASP A 221 -4.57 -5.19 9.21
C ASP A 221 -3.57 -6.34 8.95
N ARG A 222 -2.52 -6.09 8.16
CA ARG A 222 -1.53 -7.11 7.81
C ARG A 222 -0.51 -7.37 8.90
N PHE A 223 -0.03 -6.33 9.55
CA PHE A 223 1.10 -6.40 10.48
C PHE A 223 0.68 -6.30 11.95
N ASP A 224 -0.63 -6.23 12.23
CA ASP A 224 -1.20 -6.16 13.58
C ASP A 224 -0.61 -4.98 14.37
N VAL A 225 -0.71 -3.76 13.83
CA VAL A 225 -0.35 -2.50 14.46
C VAL A 225 -1.54 -1.56 14.30
N SER A 226 -1.79 -0.67 15.27
CA SER A 226 -2.96 0.21 15.21
C SER A 226 -2.55 1.68 15.16
N CYS A 227 -3.12 2.45 14.22
CA CYS A 227 -3.09 3.91 14.25
C CYS A 227 -4.13 4.40 15.28
N ALA A 228 -3.73 4.56 16.54
CA ALA A 228 -4.60 4.96 17.63
C ALA A 228 -5.26 6.32 17.40
N ASP A 229 -4.59 7.23 16.69
CA ASP A 229 -5.12 8.53 16.28
C ASP A 229 -4.33 9.10 15.08
N TYR A 230 -4.84 10.17 14.48
CA TYR A 230 -4.31 10.78 13.27
C TYR A 230 -4.03 12.27 13.46
N VAL A 231 -2.88 12.74 12.96
CA VAL A 231 -2.56 14.18 12.94
C VAL A 231 -3.54 14.90 12.03
N GLU A 232 -3.78 14.38 10.86
CA GLU A 232 -4.79 14.83 9.91
C GLU A 232 -6.10 14.10 10.18
N ALA A 233 -6.89 14.62 11.12
CA ALA A 233 -8.16 14.01 11.55
C ALA A 233 -9.19 13.86 10.42
N LYS A 234 -9.10 14.73 9.40
CA LYS A 234 -9.94 14.72 8.22
C LYS A 234 -9.06 14.75 6.98
N PRO A 235 -9.06 13.72 6.12
CA PRO A 235 -8.23 13.67 4.94
C PRO A 235 -8.35 14.92 4.06
N GLY A 236 -7.20 15.48 3.63
CA GLY A 236 -7.14 16.68 2.81
C GLY A 236 -7.42 17.99 3.54
N ILE A 237 -7.71 17.98 4.85
CA ILE A 237 -7.97 19.17 5.66
C ILE A 237 -6.85 19.34 6.69
N SER A 238 -6.12 20.46 6.58
CA SER A 238 -5.05 20.77 7.53
C SER A 238 -5.53 20.71 8.99
N PRO A 239 -4.77 20.06 9.89
CA PRO A 239 -5.17 19.91 11.28
C PRO A 239 -5.27 21.27 12.00
N THR A 240 -6.28 21.42 12.85
CA THR A 240 -6.42 22.62 13.67
C THR A 240 -5.41 22.63 14.81
N PRO A 241 -4.94 23.80 15.29
CA PRO A 241 -4.04 23.87 16.44
C PRO A 241 -4.59 23.19 17.71
N GLY A 242 -5.91 23.27 17.91
CA GLY A 242 -6.59 22.63 19.04
C GLY A 242 -6.52 21.09 18.98
N HIS A 243 -6.81 20.51 17.81
CA HIS A 243 -6.67 19.07 17.59
C HIS A 243 -5.24 18.59 17.80
N VAL A 244 -4.25 19.29 17.21
CA VAL A 244 -2.83 18.94 17.37
C VAL A 244 -2.41 19.00 18.85
N ALA A 245 -2.89 19.99 19.62
CA ALA A 245 -2.59 20.08 21.05
C ALA A 245 -3.21 18.92 21.86
N GLN A 246 -4.45 18.52 21.54
CA GLN A 246 -5.09 17.35 22.16
C GLN A 246 -4.35 16.06 21.82
N LEU A 247 -3.97 15.87 20.56
CA LEU A 247 -3.22 14.71 20.11
C LEU A 247 -1.86 14.59 20.82
N ILE A 248 -1.11 15.70 20.92
CA ILE A 248 0.18 15.72 21.63
C ILE A 248 0.00 15.36 23.12
N ASN A 249 -1.06 15.84 23.75
CA ASN A 249 -1.35 15.47 25.14
C ASN A 249 -1.66 13.97 25.26
N ARG A 250 -2.47 13.43 24.34
CA ARG A 250 -2.81 12.01 24.28
C ARG A 250 -1.56 11.14 24.08
N MET A 251 -0.66 11.52 23.15
CA MET A 251 0.60 10.83 22.94
C MET A 251 1.38 10.63 24.23
N LYS A 252 1.50 11.70 25.03
CA LYS A 252 2.24 11.68 26.31
C LYS A 252 1.52 10.90 27.42
N THR A 253 0.19 10.97 27.49
CA THR A 253 -0.56 10.33 28.57
C THR A 253 -0.79 8.84 28.33
N GLU A 254 -0.82 8.40 27.07
CA GLU A 254 -1.04 7.02 26.65
C GLU A 254 0.26 6.32 26.23
N ASN A 255 1.43 7.02 26.31
CA ASN A 255 2.75 6.53 25.88
C ASN A 255 2.74 6.05 24.43
N LEU A 256 2.20 6.87 23.51
CA LEU A 256 2.22 6.61 22.08
C LEU A 256 3.53 7.16 21.49
N ASP A 257 4.60 6.39 21.65
CA ASP A 257 5.99 6.86 21.47
C ASP A 257 6.51 6.72 20.02
N VAL A 258 5.66 6.31 19.08
CA VAL A 258 5.99 6.19 17.64
C VAL A 258 4.97 6.92 16.80
N MET A 259 5.46 7.69 15.82
CA MET A 259 4.65 8.37 14.83
C MET A 259 5.05 7.98 13.42
N LEU A 260 4.07 7.48 12.63
CA LEU A 260 4.26 7.04 11.25
C LEU A 260 3.68 8.07 10.27
N ALA A 261 4.46 8.45 9.26
CA ALA A 261 4.07 9.43 8.25
C ALA A 261 4.63 9.08 6.87
N ALA A 262 3.93 9.48 5.80
CA ALA A 262 4.45 9.40 4.44
C ALA A 262 5.43 10.55 4.13
N THR A 263 6.42 10.30 3.24
CA THR A 263 7.45 11.29 2.90
C THR A 263 6.94 12.49 2.12
N TYR A 264 5.78 12.42 1.49
CA TYR A 264 5.21 13.57 0.79
C TYR A 264 4.61 14.65 1.73
N PHE A 265 4.42 14.34 3.01
CA PHE A 265 4.07 15.36 4.00
C PHE A 265 5.28 16.24 4.37
N ASP A 266 5.01 17.53 4.65
CA ASP A 266 6.04 18.49 5.04
C ASP A 266 6.79 18.03 6.29
N ARG A 267 8.07 17.74 6.11
CA ARG A 267 8.93 17.16 7.14
C ARG A 267 8.97 18.00 8.41
N GLY A 268 9.06 19.31 8.28
CA GLY A 268 9.15 20.21 9.44
C GLY A 268 7.88 20.19 10.30
N LYS A 269 6.70 20.06 9.67
CA LYS A 269 5.44 19.93 10.37
C LYS A 269 5.35 18.58 11.09
N VAL A 270 5.69 17.51 10.39
CA VAL A 270 5.66 16.13 10.93
C VAL A 270 6.64 16.01 12.11
N GLU A 271 7.89 16.45 11.96
CA GLU A 271 8.91 16.46 13.04
C GLU A 271 8.48 17.31 14.25
N THR A 272 7.77 18.40 14.01
CA THR A 272 7.29 19.26 15.11
C THR A 272 6.25 18.54 15.97
N VAL A 273 5.33 17.81 15.35
CA VAL A 273 4.31 17.04 16.10
C VAL A 273 4.98 15.91 16.87
N ALA A 274 5.80 15.08 16.20
CA ALA A 274 6.50 13.97 16.84
C ALA A 274 7.36 14.42 18.02
N ARG A 275 8.20 15.46 17.85
CA ARG A 275 9.03 16.00 18.94
C ARG A 275 8.20 16.54 20.12
N ARG A 276 7.09 17.24 19.86
CA ARG A 276 6.23 17.75 20.91
C ARG A 276 5.45 16.65 21.63
N GLY A 277 5.14 15.56 20.93
CA GLY A 277 4.53 14.35 21.47
C GLY A 277 5.54 13.42 22.16
N GLU A 278 6.84 13.74 22.11
CA GLU A 278 7.94 12.89 22.61
C GLU A 278 8.04 11.54 21.88
N ALA A 279 7.61 11.48 20.62
CA ALA A 279 7.59 10.26 19.83
C ALA A 279 8.72 10.19 18.82
N THR A 280 9.18 8.97 18.56
CA THR A 280 10.09 8.65 17.46
C THR A 280 9.35 8.77 16.13
N LEU A 281 9.86 9.61 15.23
CA LEU A 281 9.28 9.77 13.90
C LEU A 281 9.80 8.68 12.95
N VAL A 282 8.88 7.95 12.34
CA VAL A 282 9.12 7.07 11.19
C VAL A 282 8.47 7.71 9.97
N GLN A 283 9.28 8.29 9.08
CA GLN A 283 8.78 8.93 7.86
C GLN A 283 9.27 8.17 6.63
N VAL A 284 8.37 7.44 5.99
CA VAL A 284 8.65 6.46 4.92
C VAL A 284 7.94 6.79 3.62
N PRO A 285 8.52 6.43 2.45
CA PRO A 285 7.84 6.62 1.17
C PRO A 285 6.65 5.67 1.00
N LEU A 286 5.67 6.07 0.17
CA LEU A 286 4.55 5.22 -0.25
C LEU A 286 4.64 4.79 -1.73
N SER A 287 5.71 5.17 -2.42
CA SER A 287 5.93 4.79 -3.81
C SER A 287 7.40 4.44 -4.06
N PRO A 288 7.67 3.47 -4.92
CA PRO A 288 9.01 3.26 -5.48
C PRO A 288 9.51 4.53 -6.17
N GLY A 289 10.81 4.78 -6.09
CA GLY A 289 11.47 5.98 -6.63
C GLY A 289 11.32 7.26 -5.78
N ALA A 290 10.58 7.22 -4.66
CA ALA A 290 10.43 8.37 -3.78
C ALA A 290 11.66 8.65 -2.88
N ARG A 291 12.50 7.66 -2.69
CA ARG A 291 13.77 7.72 -1.94
C ARG A 291 14.81 6.88 -2.69
N GLU A 292 16.07 7.35 -2.73
CA GLU A 292 17.17 6.61 -3.34
C GLU A 292 17.31 5.21 -2.71
N GLY A 293 17.49 4.19 -3.55
CA GLY A 293 17.58 2.79 -3.15
C GLY A 293 16.25 2.10 -2.86
N ILE A 294 15.11 2.79 -3.08
CA ILE A 294 13.77 2.20 -2.96
C ILE A 294 13.12 2.25 -4.34
N ASP A 295 13.50 1.30 -5.19
CA ASP A 295 13.18 1.32 -6.62
C ASP A 295 12.07 0.33 -7.00
N ASP A 296 11.74 -0.60 -6.10
CA ASP A 296 10.72 -1.63 -6.29
C ASP A 296 9.79 -1.78 -5.07
N TYR A 297 8.75 -2.59 -5.23
CA TYR A 297 7.77 -2.86 -4.17
C TYR A 297 8.40 -3.57 -2.96
N PHE A 298 9.35 -4.47 -3.20
CA PHE A 298 9.96 -5.27 -2.13
C PHE A 298 10.84 -4.39 -1.22
N THR A 299 11.64 -3.51 -1.79
CA THR A 299 12.45 -2.54 -1.03
C THR A 299 11.58 -1.51 -0.31
N LEU A 300 10.41 -1.17 -0.87
CA LEU A 300 9.45 -0.28 -0.26
C LEU A 300 8.86 -0.87 1.03
N VAL A 301 8.32 -2.10 0.97
CA VAL A 301 7.76 -2.80 2.15
C VAL A 301 8.87 -3.11 3.17
N GLU A 302 10.04 -3.54 2.71
CA GLU A 302 11.23 -3.76 3.55
C GLU A 302 11.56 -2.52 4.38
N THR A 303 11.49 -1.33 3.76
CA THR A 303 11.73 -0.05 4.42
C THR A 303 10.68 0.21 5.51
N TRP A 304 9.40 0.05 5.21
CA TRP A 304 8.34 0.26 6.19
C TRP A 304 8.52 -0.61 7.44
N VAL A 305 8.70 -1.91 7.22
CA VAL A 305 8.82 -2.88 8.31
C VAL A 305 10.11 -2.66 9.11
N THR A 306 11.22 -2.39 8.43
CA THR A 306 12.53 -2.23 9.09
C THR A 306 12.60 -0.94 9.91
N GLU A 307 12.17 0.19 9.35
CA GLU A 307 12.22 1.48 10.04
C GLU A 307 11.23 1.52 11.21
N LEU A 308 10.02 0.94 11.04
CA LEU A 308 9.06 0.86 12.14
C LEU A 308 9.55 -0.06 13.25
N ALA A 309 10.08 -1.25 12.93
CA ALA A 309 10.64 -2.16 13.91
C ALA A 309 11.84 -1.54 14.67
N ALA A 310 12.66 -0.74 13.98
CA ALA A 310 13.79 -0.03 14.61
C ALA A 310 13.31 1.03 15.62
N ALA A 311 12.18 1.71 15.35
CA ALA A 311 11.63 2.70 16.26
C ALA A 311 11.22 2.09 17.61
N PHE A 312 10.73 0.85 17.62
CA PHE A 312 10.35 0.14 18.83
C PHE A 312 11.52 -0.53 19.57
N ARG A 313 12.59 -0.91 18.86
CA ARG A 313 13.78 -1.51 19.51
C ARG A 313 14.67 -0.48 20.22
N ASN A 314 14.55 0.78 19.89
CA ASN A 314 15.38 1.87 20.43
C ASN A 314 14.68 2.61 21.59
N GLN A 315 13.54 2.12 22.04
CA GLN A 315 12.83 2.56 23.24
C GLN A 315 13.26 1.72 24.45
#